data_a6528026e57d04f3b1edc2f25f0d1de8
#
_entry.id   a6528026e57d04f3b1edc2f25f0d1de8
#
_cell.length_a   1.000
_cell.length_b   1.000
_cell.length_c   1.000
_cell.angle_alpha   90.00
_cell.angle_beta   90.00
_cell.angle_gamma   90.00
#
_symmetry.space_group_name_H-M   'P 1'
#
loop_
_entity.id
_entity.type
_entity.pdbx_description
1 polymer ?
#
loop_
_entity_poly.entity_id
_entity_poly.type
_entity_poly.pdbx_seq_one_letter_code
_entity_poly.pdbx_strand_id
1 'polypeptide(L)'
;MRQMLLAGSMAILLTATQAVRSQDSVSAQGMRSIREFGVISTNSAEKNRDALQSAIDWASKRGAALFVEPTDEPYPVAGGIILRMNASLIGAHGPVGRGTRHPSKHQPVGSVFRIEDTSKPFLTVESATQLRGLQFWYPAQTLTDPSKIIKYPPTIQVSHTHATQGVTLSALTFFGEYIAMDFNAVAGVPCEQILFEHCYGYPLSGEFIRIDHCYDIPRILHSHVNPANQRLIQSGYSRAVIDAVVASKTYTYAINHTDNAVLMDVFTFGVYGGAYLGPQTYGQLTSFNFDCVTIGVHKLGAGTTNRNWQIAQGSIIANTGAALKDVHPFVIEGEGHTSVSNVEAFSGPNAALTTFGRSMDFMLVKGTRRLTISLSGCRMRNYVAEEPITILNKLAVIQAVACIDKHERPFNLSVAPREPGR
;
A
#
# COMPACT_ATOMS: atom_id res chain seq x y z
N MET A 1 64.49 43.68 -35.61
CA MET A 1 64.07 42.38 -36.17
C MET A 1 63.78 41.36 -35.03
N ARG A 2 62.83 41.66 -34.15
CA ARG A 2 62.37 40.71 -33.04
C ARG A 2 61.01 41.16 -32.45
N GLN A 3 59.99 41.29 -33.30
CA GLN A 3 58.62 41.61 -32.81
C GLN A 3 57.48 41.02 -33.68
N MET A 4 57.71 39.94 -34.38
CA MET A 4 56.68 39.41 -35.28
C MET A 4 56.46 37.87 -35.14
N LEU A 5 56.60 37.29 -33.94
CA LEU A 5 56.41 35.86 -33.74
C LEU A 5 55.55 35.50 -32.51
N LEU A 6 54.76 36.41 -31.96
CA LEU A 6 53.90 36.13 -30.76
C LEU A 6 52.39 36.26 -31.01
N ALA A 7 51.97 36.62 -32.24
CA ALA A 7 50.54 36.77 -32.54
C ALA A 7 49.86 35.51 -33.12
N GLY A 8 50.62 34.51 -33.53
CA GLY A 8 50.05 33.30 -34.19
C GLY A 8 49.61 32.15 -33.25
N SER A 9 50.15 32.12 -32.01
CA SER A 9 49.88 30.99 -31.10
C SER A 9 48.64 31.13 -30.15
N MET A 10 48.07 32.34 -30.08
CA MET A 10 46.99 32.64 -29.17
C MET A 10 45.59 32.44 -29.80
N ALA A 11 45.48 32.39 -31.12
CA ALA A 11 44.21 32.18 -31.82
C ALA A 11 43.80 30.70 -31.94
N ILE A 12 44.75 29.75 -31.87
CA ILE A 12 44.46 28.32 -31.96
C ILE A 12 44.01 27.72 -30.63
N LEU A 13 44.38 28.35 -29.49
CA LEU A 13 43.94 27.88 -28.16
C LEU A 13 42.48 28.27 -27.82
N LEU A 14 41.92 29.33 -28.42
CA LEU A 14 40.56 29.79 -28.13
C LEU A 14 39.47 29.02 -28.90
N THR A 15 39.81 28.40 -30.02
CA THR A 15 38.86 27.56 -30.79
C THR A 15 38.76 26.13 -30.28
N ALA A 16 39.80 25.62 -29.63
CA ALA A 16 39.75 24.27 -29.01
C ALA A 16 38.95 24.23 -27.71
N THR A 17 38.86 25.32 -26.95
CA THR A 17 38.09 25.41 -25.70
C THR A 17 36.59 25.59 -25.92
N GLN A 18 36.12 26.05 -27.07
CA GLN A 18 34.68 26.12 -27.37
C GLN A 18 34.10 24.80 -27.92
N ALA A 19 34.93 23.99 -28.57
CA ALA A 19 34.47 22.69 -29.07
C ALA A 19 34.35 21.61 -27.96
N VAL A 20 35.11 21.72 -26.86
CA VAL A 20 35.03 20.81 -25.73
C VAL A 20 33.86 21.11 -24.81
N ARG A 21 33.38 22.36 -24.74
CA ARG A 21 32.21 22.74 -23.93
C ARG A 21 30.87 22.29 -24.51
N SER A 22 30.77 21.95 -25.77
CA SER A 22 29.50 21.50 -26.38
C SER A 22 29.25 19.97 -26.29
N GLN A 23 30.28 19.18 -26.00
CA GLN A 23 30.12 17.74 -25.82
C GLN A 23 29.87 17.33 -24.37
N ASP A 24 30.35 18.06 -23.38
CA ASP A 24 30.12 17.74 -21.95
C ASP A 24 28.74 18.15 -21.44
N SER A 25 28.01 19.00 -22.17
CA SER A 25 26.64 19.40 -21.74
C SER A 25 25.56 18.37 -22.03
N VAL A 26 25.83 17.32 -22.78
CA VAL A 26 24.85 16.27 -23.15
C VAL A 26 24.91 15.06 -22.21
N SER A 27 26.00 14.89 -21.45
CA SER A 27 26.23 13.72 -20.59
C SER A 27 25.79 13.89 -19.12
N ALA A 28 25.41 15.09 -18.68
CA ALA A 28 25.16 15.39 -17.25
C ALA A 28 23.67 15.39 -16.84
N GLN A 29 22.74 15.05 -17.71
CA GLN A 29 21.30 15.06 -17.37
C GLN A 29 20.78 13.67 -16.98
N GLY A 30 21.07 13.25 -15.74
CA GLY A 30 20.46 12.08 -15.13
C GLY A 30 18.98 12.26 -14.79
N MET A 31 18.45 13.49 -14.85
CA MET A 31 17.05 13.81 -14.61
C MET A 31 16.56 14.91 -15.55
N ARG A 32 15.37 14.73 -16.13
CA ARG A 32 14.71 15.74 -16.98
C ARG A 32 13.26 15.93 -16.55
N SER A 33 12.71 17.13 -16.83
CA SER A 33 11.30 17.42 -16.62
C SER A 33 10.42 16.67 -17.63
N ILE A 34 9.25 16.15 -17.19
CA ILE A 34 8.24 15.60 -18.11
C ILE A 34 7.72 16.67 -19.09
N ARG A 35 7.78 17.96 -18.71
CA ARG A 35 7.36 19.08 -19.57
C ARG A 35 8.23 19.24 -20.79
N GLU A 36 9.50 18.87 -20.73
CA GLU A 36 10.40 18.88 -21.87
C GLU A 36 9.98 17.87 -22.96
N PHE A 37 9.15 16.90 -22.61
CA PHE A 37 8.56 15.93 -23.53
C PHE A 37 7.12 16.30 -23.93
N GLY A 38 6.62 17.46 -23.47
CA GLY A 38 5.30 17.97 -23.84
C GLY A 38 4.16 17.55 -22.91
N VAL A 39 4.45 17.00 -21.71
CA VAL A 39 3.41 16.74 -20.68
C VAL A 39 3.06 18.05 -20.02
N ILE A 40 1.86 18.59 -20.27
CA ILE A 40 1.39 19.86 -19.69
C ILE A 40 -0.07 19.77 -19.25
N SER A 41 -0.46 20.55 -18.25
CA SER A 41 -1.79 20.51 -17.63
C SER A 41 -2.95 20.89 -18.58
N THR A 42 -2.67 21.56 -19.69
CA THR A 42 -3.66 22.00 -20.67
C THR A 42 -3.88 21.03 -21.85
N ASN A 43 -3.11 19.95 -21.94
CA ASN A 43 -3.32 18.91 -22.95
C ASN A 43 -4.49 18.01 -22.61
N SER A 44 -4.97 17.25 -23.63
CA SER A 44 -5.86 16.10 -23.36
C SER A 44 -5.11 14.99 -22.62
N ALA A 45 -5.86 14.12 -21.94
CA ALA A 45 -5.31 13.01 -21.19
C ALA A 45 -4.51 12.04 -22.07
N GLU A 46 -4.99 11.75 -23.28
CA GLU A 46 -4.32 10.88 -24.25
C GLU A 46 -2.99 11.49 -24.75
N LYS A 47 -3.01 12.80 -25.05
CA LYS A 47 -1.80 13.48 -25.50
C LYS A 47 -0.72 13.47 -24.42
N ASN A 48 -1.11 13.68 -23.16
CA ASN A 48 -0.19 13.60 -22.03
C ASN A 48 0.30 12.17 -21.77
N ARG A 49 -0.57 11.14 -21.94
CA ARG A 49 -0.15 9.74 -21.87
C ARG A 49 0.96 9.45 -22.89
N ASP A 50 0.77 9.83 -24.15
CA ASP A 50 1.72 9.53 -25.22
C ASP A 50 3.05 10.29 -25.02
N ALA A 51 2.96 11.53 -24.55
CA ALA A 51 4.13 12.34 -24.20
C ALA A 51 4.88 11.77 -22.99
N LEU A 52 4.16 11.34 -21.94
CA LEU A 52 4.74 10.72 -20.76
C LEU A 52 5.37 9.37 -21.08
N GLN A 53 4.75 8.56 -21.92
CA GLN A 53 5.33 7.30 -22.39
C GLN A 53 6.65 7.55 -23.15
N SER A 54 6.67 8.54 -24.03
CA SER A 54 7.89 8.91 -24.76
C SER A 54 9.02 9.38 -23.79
N ALA A 55 8.67 10.13 -22.74
CA ALA A 55 9.61 10.51 -21.70
C ALA A 55 10.16 9.28 -20.94
N ILE A 56 9.29 8.35 -20.55
CA ILE A 56 9.67 7.11 -19.88
C ILE A 56 10.58 6.26 -20.76
N ASP A 57 10.26 6.12 -22.06
CA ASP A 57 11.09 5.37 -23.01
C ASP A 57 12.49 6.01 -23.17
N TRP A 58 12.58 7.35 -23.11
CA TRP A 58 13.85 8.05 -23.08
C TRP A 58 14.63 7.76 -21.80
N ALA A 59 13.96 7.83 -20.63
CA ALA A 59 14.57 7.58 -19.32
C ALA A 59 15.09 6.15 -19.18
N SER A 60 14.27 5.17 -19.58
CA SER A 60 14.61 3.75 -19.55
C SER A 60 15.90 3.41 -20.29
N LYS A 61 16.08 3.96 -21.48
CA LYS A 61 17.29 3.75 -22.31
C LYS A 61 18.55 4.32 -21.66
N ARG A 62 18.44 5.15 -20.62
CA ARG A 62 19.55 5.87 -19.97
C ARG A 62 19.72 5.58 -18.49
N GLY A 63 18.81 4.82 -17.89
CA GLY A 63 18.74 4.67 -16.44
C GLY A 63 18.50 6.02 -15.75
N ALA A 64 17.66 6.87 -16.34
CA ALA A 64 17.46 8.25 -15.90
C ALA A 64 16.16 8.42 -15.10
N ALA A 65 16.05 9.54 -14.39
CA ALA A 65 14.84 9.97 -13.72
C ALA A 65 14.09 11.03 -14.51
N LEU A 66 12.77 11.07 -14.36
CA LEU A 66 11.88 12.10 -14.86
C LEU A 66 11.30 12.86 -13.67
N PHE A 67 11.40 14.17 -13.70
CA PHE A 67 10.80 15.04 -12.70
C PHE A 67 9.39 15.44 -13.13
N VAL A 68 8.41 15.12 -12.27
CA VAL A 68 7.03 15.58 -12.40
C VAL A 68 6.92 16.90 -11.64
N GLU A 69 7.01 18.01 -12.33
CA GLU A 69 6.99 19.33 -11.73
C GLU A 69 5.67 19.62 -10.99
N PRO A 70 5.73 20.30 -9.84
CA PRO A 70 4.54 20.74 -9.16
C PRO A 70 3.80 21.80 -9.98
N THR A 71 2.47 21.69 -10.02
CA THR A 71 1.60 22.64 -10.71
C THR A 71 0.34 22.93 -9.91
N ASP A 72 -0.27 24.09 -10.14
CA ASP A 72 -1.57 24.43 -9.57
C ASP A 72 -2.70 23.60 -10.23
N GLU A 73 -2.54 23.26 -11.50
CA GLU A 73 -3.48 22.41 -12.24
C GLU A 73 -2.89 21.02 -12.45
N PRO A 74 -3.53 19.97 -11.93
CA PRO A 74 -3.10 18.59 -12.13
C PRO A 74 -2.93 18.21 -13.60
N TYR A 75 -1.97 17.37 -13.92
CA TYR A 75 -1.77 16.84 -15.26
C TYR A 75 -2.86 15.82 -15.59
N PRO A 76 -3.77 16.05 -16.58
CA PRO A 76 -4.68 15.03 -17.04
C PRO A 76 -3.89 13.98 -17.82
N VAL A 77 -4.01 12.70 -17.42
CA VAL A 77 -3.26 11.62 -18.07
C VAL A 77 -4.16 10.37 -18.18
N ALA A 78 -4.29 9.81 -19.39
CA ALA A 78 -5.00 8.56 -19.61
C ALA A 78 -4.17 7.35 -19.12
N GLY A 79 -4.86 6.25 -18.80
CA GLY A 79 -4.22 5.01 -18.38
C GLY A 79 -3.49 4.27 -19.49
N GLY A 80 -2.84 3.17 -19.12
CA GLY A 80 -2.09 2.31 -20.03
C GLY A 80 -0.63 2.70 -20.23
N ILE A 81 -0.06 3.44 -19.28
CA ILE A 81 1.36 3.79 -19.24
C ILE A 81 2.16 2.59 -18.74
N ILE A 82 3.33 2.36 -19.30
CA ILE A 82 4.30 1.37 -18.83
C ILE A 82 5.53 2.11 -18.31
N LEU A 83 5.79 2.02 -17.01
CA LEU A 83 7.04 2.48 -16.43
C LEU A 83 8.11 1.44 -16.74
N ARG A 84 8.86 1.72 -17.80
CA ARG A 84 9.89 0.83 -18.35
C ARG A 84 11.04 0.61 -17.38
N MET A 85 11.66 -0.54 -17.47
CA MET A 85 12.87 -0.91 -16.72
C MET A 85 13.87 0.25 -16.65
N ASN A 86 14.48 0.43 -15.48
CA ASN A 86 15.47 1.45 -15.16
C ASN A 86 14.99 2.92 -15.21
N ALA A 87 13.69 3.18 -15.38
CA ALA A 87 13.16 4.54 -15.34
C ALA A 87 12.60 4.87 -13.94
N SER A 88 12.71 6.16 -13.58
CA SER A 88 12.13 6.68 -12.34
C SER A 88 11.22 7.88 -12.63
N LEU A 89 10.07 7.96 -11.92
CA LEU A 89 9.22 9.15 -11.88
C LEU A 89 9.29 9.76 -10.48
N ILE A 90 9.73 11.02 -10.39
CA ILE A 90 9.96 11.70 -9.12
C ILE A 90 9.16 13.00 -9.09
N GLY A 91 8.33 13.17 -8.07
CA GLY A 91 7.60 14.41 -7.79
C GLY A 91 8.22 15.21 -6.65
N ALA A 92 7.67 16.39 -6.41
CA ALA A 92 8.16 17.35 -5.41
C ALA A 92 7.66 17.07 -3.98
N HIS A 93 6.67 16.18 -3.80
CA HIS A 93 6.07 15.95 -2.49
C HIS A 93 6.73 14.82 -1.74
N GLY A 94 6.91 15.04 -0.43
CA GLY A 94 7.16 13.99 0.54
C GLY A 94 5.87 13.22 0.87
N PRO A 95 5.89 12.36 1.91
CA PRO A 95 4.70 11.65 2.38
C PRO A 95 3.68 12.67 2.89
N VAL A 96 2.62 12.90 2.14
CA VAL A 96 1.58 13.87 2.45
C VAL A 96 0.30 13.11 2.74
N GLY A 97 0.08 12.77 4.00
CA GLY A 97 -1.03 11.93 4.44
C GLY A 97 -2.42 12.39 4.04
N ARG A 98 -2.59 13.66 3.68
CA ARG A 98 -3.89 14.23 3.28
C ARG A 98 -3.80 15.12 2.04
N GLY A 99 -2.66 15.12 1.36
CA GLY A 99 -2.41 15.89 0.16
C GLY A 99 -2.23 17.39 0.39
N THR A 100 -1.97 18.08 -0.68
CA THR A 100 -1.89 19.54 -0.73
C THR A 100 -3.12 20.10 -1.43
N ARG A 101 -3.70 21.14 -0.86
CA ARG A 101 -4.95 21.73 -1.33
C ARG A 101 -4.68 23.00 -2.13
N HIS A 102 -5.35 23.15 -3.27
CA HIS A 102 -5.42 24.43 -3.96
C HIS A 102 -6.15 25.46 -3.08
N PRO A 103 -5.66 26.71 -2.98
CA PRO A 103 -6.24 27.72 -2.07
C PRO A 103 -7.72 28.06 -2.39
N SER A 104 -8.14 27.98 -3.65
CA SER A 104 -9.49 28.36 -4.10
C SER A 104 -10.27 27.29 -4.84
N LYS A 105 -9.71 26.09 -5.06
CA LYS A 105 -10.34 24.98 -5.78
C LYS A 105 -10.36 23.71 -4.93
N HIS A 106 -11.37 22.86 -5.13
CA HIS A 106 -11.42 21.53 -4.50
C HIS A 106 -10.59 20.50 -5.29
N GLN A 107 -9.29 20.74 -5.36
CA GLN A 107 -8.34 19.88 -6.07
C GLN A 107 -6.98 19.87 -5.36
N PRO A 108 -6.19 18.81 -5.51
CA PRO A 108 -4.80 18.79 -5.06
C PRO A 108 -3.93 19.68 -5.95
N VAL A 109 -2.82 20.15 -5.41
CA VAL A 109 -1.75 20.84 -6.13
C VAL A 109 -0.43 20.13 -5.94
N GLY A 110 0.50 20.34 -6.85
CA GLY A 110 1.85 19.77 -6.80
C GLY A 110 2.09 18.79 -7.93
N SER A 111 2.85 17.74 -7.68
CA SER A 111 3.14 16.68 -8.65
C SER A 111 1.96 15.70 -8.72
N VAL A 112 0.88 16.11 -9.41
CA VAL A 112 -0.42 15.43 -9.40
C VAL A 112 -0.79 14.95 -10.79
N PHE A 113 -1.10 13.67 -10.92
CA PHE A 113 -1.78 13.11 -12.09
C PHE A 113 -3.29 13.07 -11.85
N ARG A 114 -4.07 13.68 -12.75
CA ARG A 114 -5.53 13.60 -12.80
C ARG A 114 -5.94 12.46 -13.70
N ILE A 115 -6.67 11.49 -13.15
CA ILE A 115 -7.00 10.23 -13.80
C ILE A 115 -8.51 10.15 -13.98
N GLU A 116 -8.95 9.96 -15.22
CA GLU A 116 -10.37 9.83 -15.58
C GLU A 116 -10.64 8.55 -16.41
N ASP A 117 -9.58 7.85 -16.86
CA ASP A 117 -9.70 6.61 -17.63
C ASP A 117 -10.21 5.47 -16.74
N THR A 118 -11.31 4.86 -17.15
CA THR A 118 -11.96 3.73 -16.46
C THR A 118 -11.64 2.39 -17.11
N SER A 119 -10.84 2.36 -18.17
CA SER A 119 -10.64 1.17 -19.00
C SER A 119 -9.31 0.46 -18.76
N LYS A 120 -8.29 1.19 -18.32
CA LYS A 120 -6.92 0.67 -18.15
C LYS A 120 -6.33 1.09 -16.83
N PRO A 121 -5.47 0.27 -16.22
CA PRO A 121 -4.61 0.72 -15.12
C PRO A 121 -3.86 1.99 -15.52
N PHE A 122 -3.67 2.90 -14.56
CA PHE A 122 -2.93 4.11 -14.88
C PHE A 122 -1.49 3.78 -15.25
N LEU A 123 -0.82 2.97 -14.43
CA LEU A 123 0.59 2.64 -14.61
C LEU A 123 0.86 1.15 -14.38
N THR A 124 1.54 0.51 -15.32
CA THR A 124 2.16 -0.81 -15.13
C THR A 124 3.66 -0.65 -14.91
N VAL A 125 4.22 -1.24 -13.85
CA VAL A 125 5.65 -1.12 -13.53
C VAL A 125 6.44 -2.33 -14.03
N GLU A 126 7.65 -2.08 -14.54
CA GLU A 126 8.67 -3.07 -14.86
C GLU A 126 9.81 -3.04 -13.83
N SER A 127 10.83 -3.91 -13.99
CA SER A 127 11.94 -4.06 -13.05
C SER A 127 12.80 -2.79 -12.89
N ALA A 128 13.45 -2.67 -11.73
CA ALA A 128 14.38 -1.58 -11.42
C ALA A 128 13.77 -0.19 -11.62
N THR A 129 12.52 0.00 -11.17
CA THR A 129 11.78 1.25 -11.33
C THR A 129 11.48 1.90 -9.99
N GLN A 130 11.30 3.23 -10.03
CA GLN A 130 10.95 4.00 -8.85
C GLN A 130 9.84 5.00 -9.16
N LEU A 131 8.85 5.10 -8.25
CA LEU A 131 7.93 6.22 -8.16
C LEU A 131 8.07 6.87 -6.78
N ARG A 132 8.22 8.19 -6.76
CA ARG A 132 8.39 8.92 -5.51
C ARG A 132 7.72 10.29 -5.54
N GLY A 133 7.04 10.66 -4.42
CA GLY A 133 6.54 12.01 -4.20
C GLY A 133 5.41 12.43 -5.14
N LEU A 134 4.58 11.50 -5.59
CA LEU A 134 3.50 11.72 -6.55
C LEU A 134 2.14 11.64 -5.90
N GLN A 135 1.18 12.35 -6.47
CA GLN A 135 -0.23 12.28 -6.10
C GLN A 135 -1.07 11.80 -7.30
N PHE A 136 -2.04 10.95 -7.02
CA PHE A 136 -2.98 10.40 -8.02
C PHE A 136 -4.40 10.81 -7.62
N TRP A 137 -5.10 11.52 -8.49
CA TRP A 137 -6.41 12.09 -8.20
C TRP A 137 -7.46 11.66 -9.22
N TYR A 138 -8.59 11.18 -8.69
CA TYR A 138 -9.76 10.72 -9.44
C TYR A 138 -10.95 11.67 -9.21
N PRO A 139 -11.06 12.79 -9.96
CA PRO A 139 -12.04 13.84 -9.68
C PRO A 139 -13.50 13.42 -9.85
N ALA A 140 -13.76 12.44 -10.71
CA ALA A 140 -15.10 11.95 -10.99
C ALA A 140 -15.61 10.92 -9.98
N GLN A 141 -14.77 10.49 -9.01
CA GLN A 141 -15.18 9.52 -8.00
C GLN A 141 -16.20 10.12 -7.04
N THR A 142 -17.21 9.34 -6.70
CA THR A 142 -18.23 9.78 -5.71
C THR A 142 -17.65 9.83 -4.31
N LEU A 143 -18.09 10.83 -3.53
CA LEU A 143 -17.80 10.92 -2.09
C LEU A 143 -19.01 10.60 -1.22
N THR A 144 -20.22 10.58 -1.77
CA THR A 144 -21.46 10.58 -0.99
C THR A 144 -22.43 9.45 -1.34
N ASP A 145 -22.42 8.98 -2.59
CA ASP A 145 -23.40 8.01 -3.09
C ASP A 145 -22.72 6.67 -3.44
N PRO A 146 -22.87 5.62 -2.60
CA PRO A 146 -22.21 4.34 -2.84
C PRO A 146 -22.64 3.66 -4.15
N SER A 147 -23.84 3.95 -4.65
CA SER A 147 -24.32 3.39 -5.92
C SER A 147 -23.57 3.92 -7.15
N LYS A 148 -22.86 5.04 -6.98
CA LYS A 148 -22.09 5.71 -8.03
C LYS A 148 -20.58 5.49 -7.90
N ILE A 149 -20.13 4.56 -7.07
CA ILE A 149 -18.71 4.22 -6.98
C ILE A 149 -18.22 3.74 -8.34
N ILE A 150 -17.25 4.47 -8.90
CA ILE A 150 -16.59 4.10 -10.15
C ILE A 150 -15.50 3.07 -9.80
N LYS A 151 -15.61 1.88 -10.40
CA LYS A 151 -14.63 0.80 -10.21
C LYS A 151 -13.45 1.01 -11.15
N TYR A 152 -12.65 2.02 -10.89
CA TYR A 152 -11.43 2.25 -11.64
C TYR A 152 -10.51 1.03 -11.59
N PRO A 153 -9.78 0.73 -12.69
CA PRO A 153 -8.66 -0.20 -12.65
C PRO A 153 -7.61 0.23 -11.61
N PRO A 154 -6.69 -0.66 -11.20
CA PRO A 154 -5.62 -0.30 -10.27
C PRO A 154 -4.85 0.94 -10.74
N THR A 155 -4.48 1.81 -9.79
CA THR A 155 -3.65 2.98 -10.13
C THR A 155 -2.27 2.52 -10.56
N ILE A 156 -1.65 1.63 -9.81
CA ILE A 156 -0.34 1.05 -10.13
C ILE A 156 -0.48 -0.47 -10.10
N GLN A 157 0.02 -1.14 -11.11
CA GLN A 157 0.05 -2.60 -11.13
C GLN A 157 1.41 -3.15 -11.56
N VAL A 158 1.68 -4.41 -11.22
CA VAL A 158 2.82 -5.17 -11.73
C VAL A 158 2.52 -5.70 -13.13
N SER A 159 3.55 -5.97 -13.92
CA SER A 159 3.41 -6.68 -15.20
C SER A 159 2.94 -8.13 -14.99
N HIS A 160 2.03 -8.61 -15.82
CA HIS A 160 1.62 -10.02 -15.88
C HIS A 160 2.30 -10.80 -17.00
N THR A 161 3.17 -10.16 -17.76
CA THR A 161 3.86 -10.77 -18.91
C THR A 161 5.37 -10.89 -18.73
N HIS A 162 5.93 -10.16 -17.76
CA HIS A 162 7.36 -10.16 -17.46
C HIS A 162 7.55 -10.14 -15.95
N ALA A 163 8.47 -10.97 -15.46
CA ALA A 163 8.88 -10.91 -14.05
C ALA A 163 9.41 -9.51 -13.68
N THR A 164 9.05 -9.05 -12.49
CA THR A 164 9.33 -7.69 -12.05
C THR A 164 10.15 -7.73 -10.75
N GLN A 165 11.30 -7.05 -10.73
CA GLN A 165 12.20 -7.02 -9.58
C GLN A 165 12.66 -5.62 -9.25
N GLY A 166 12.84 -5.32 -7.94
CA GLY A 166 13.47 -4.09 -7.50
C GLY A 166 12.61 -2.85 -7.78
N VAL A 167 11.33 -2.86 -7.39
CA VAL A 167 10.44 -1.70 -7.53
C VAL A 167 10.34 -0.96 -6.20
N THR A 168 10.50 0.35 -6.25
CA THR A 168 10.29 1.23 -5.08
C THR A 168 9.13 2.19 -5.33
N LEU A 169 8.11 2.14 -4.48
CA LEU A 169 6.97 3.03 -4.45
C LEU A 169 6.99 3.80 -3.14
N SER A 170 7.35 5.08 -3.18
CA SER A 170 7.64 5.85 -1.98
C SER A 170 6.94 7.22 -2.00
N ALA A 171 6.38 7.62 -0.84
CA ALA A 171 5.74 8.91 -0.66
C ALA A 171 4.62 9.19 -1.69
N LEU A 172 3.76 8.20 -1.89
CA LEU A 172 2.63 8.29 -2.83
C LEU A 172 1.34 8.61 -2.10
N THR A 173 0.49 9.44 -2.69
CA THR A 173 -0.83 9.79 -2.15
C THR A 173 -1.91 9.57 -3.21
N PHE A 174 -2.99 8.91 -2.79
CA PHE A 174 -4.10 8.55 -3.66
C PHE A 174 -5.39 9.24 -3.18
N PHE A 175 -6.20 9.75 -4.11
CA PHE A 175 -7.46 10.42 -3.83
C PHE A 175 -8.55 9.92 -4.77
N GLY A 176 -9.47 9.12 -4.24
CA GLY A 176 -10.61 8.57 -4.98
C GLY A 176 -10.30 7.31 -5.77
N GLU A 177 -9.19 6.68 -5.50
CA GLU A 177 -8.81 5.39 -6.08
C GLU A 177 -9.82 4.28 -5.72
N TYR A 178 -10.00 3.30 -6.63
CA TYR A 178 -10.74 2.09 -6.31
C TYR A 178 -9.82 1.00 -5.76
N ILE A 179 -8.69 0.74 -6.43
CA ILE A 179 -7.56 -0.07 -5.95
C ILE A 179 -6.30 0.78 -6.13
N ALA A 180 -5.49 0.95 -5.09
CA ALA A 180 -4.29 1.78 -5.21
C ALA A 180 -3.16 1.03 -5.92
N MET A 181 -2.70 -0.10 -5.37
CA MET A 181 -1.54 -0.84 -5.85
C MET A 181 -1.84 -2.33 -5.94
N ASP A 182 -1.78 -2.88 -7.16
CA ASP A 182 -2.05 -4.28 -7.46
C ASP A 182 -0.78 -5.00 -7.92
N PHE A 183 -0.16 -5.69 -6.99
CA PHE A 183 1.01 -6.53 -7.21
C PHE A 183 0.66 -8.02 -7.17
N ASN A 184 -0.54 -8.36 -7.60
CA ASN A 184 -0.94 -9.73 -7.85
C ASN A 184 -0.26 -10.22 -9.13
N ALA A 185 1.00 -10.62 -9.00
CA ALA A 185 1.72 -11.30 -10.06
C ALA A 185 1.11 -12.69 -10.31
N VAL A 186 1.42 -13.30 -11.42
CA VAL A 186 0.89 -14.62 -11.77
C VAL A 186 1.97 -15.70 -11.61
N ALA A 187 1.54 -16.92 -11.35
CA ALA A 187 2.45 -18.05 -11.28
C ALA A 187 3.32 -18.16 -12.55
N GLY A 188 4.62 -18.24 -12.37
CA GLY A 188 5.59 -18.26 -13.48
C GLY A 188 6.05 -16.87 -13.97
N VAL A 189 5.40 -15.79 -13.53
CA VAL A 189 5.81 -14.40 -13.79
C VAL A 189 5.81 -13.65 -12.45
N PRO A 190 6.70 -13.97 -11.50
CA PRO A 190 6.67 -13.41 -10.15
C PRO A 190 7.12 -11.96 -10.10
N CYS A 191 6.82 -11.31 -8.98
CA CYS A 191 7.52 -10.09 -8.58
C CYS A 191 8.44 -10.37 -7.38
N GLU A 192 9.50 -9.55 -7.24
CA GLU A 192 10.52 -9.70 -6.20
C GLU A 192 11.05 -8.34 -5.75
N GLN A 193 11.48 -8.26 -4.48
CA GLN A 193 12.14 -7.07 -3.92
C GLN A 193 11.31 -5.78 -4.09
N ILE A 194 10.03 -5.85 -3.74
CA ILE A 194 9.13 -4.70 -3.85
C ILE A 194 9.09 -3.93 -2.53
N LEU A 195 9.26 -2.62 -2.62
CA LEU A 195 9.13 -1.71 -1.47
C LEU A 195 7.97 -0.75 -1.68
N PHE A 196 7.01 -0.78 -0.76
CA PHE A 196 5.97 0.24 -0.57
C PHE A 196 6.29 1.01 0.69
N GLU A 197 6.50 2.31 0.59
CA GLU A 197 6.91 3.13 1.71
C GLU A 197 6.19 4.48 1.72
N HIS A 198 5.65 4.88 2.89
CA HIS A 198 4.94 6.16 3.05
C HIS A 198 3.83 6.36 1.99
N CYS A 199 2.98 5.36 1.78
CA CYS A 199 1.86 5.43 0.86
C CYS A 199 0.55 5.70 1.61
N TYR A 200 -0.26 6.64 1.09
CA TYR A 200 -1.46 7.15 1.74
C TYR A 200 -2.65 7.14 0.78
N GLY A 201 -3.82 6.69 1.24
CA GLY A 201 -5.04 6.68 0.44
C GLY A 201 -6.27 6.22 1.23
N TYR A 202 -7.36 5.97 0.50
CA TYR A 202 -8.55 5.27 1.00
C TYR A 202 -9.25 4.59 -0.18
N PRO A 203 -8.90 3.35 -0.50
CA PRO A 203 -9.43 2.65 -1.67
C PRO A 203 -10.90 2.30 -1.50
N LEU A 204 -11.72 2.62 -2.50
CA LEU A 204 -13.16 2.34 -2.44
C LEU A 204 -13.52 0.87 -2.65
N SER A 205 -12.58 0.04 -3.07
CA SER A 205 -12.70 -1.41 -3.02
C SER A 205 -12.44 -1.99 -1.62
N GLY A 206 -11.79 -1.21 -0.73
CA GLY A 206 -11.21 -1.67 0.53
C GLY A 206 -9.81 -2.27 0.40
N GLU A 207 -9.27 -2.41 -0.82
CA GLU A 207 -7.96 -3.02 -1.11
C GLU A 207 -6.94 -1.94 -1.50
N PHE A 208 -5.98 -1.68 -0.60
CA PHE A 208 -4.94 -0.66 -0.84
C PHE A 208 -3.71 -1.26 -1.51
N ILE A 209 -3.18 -2.35 -0.95
CA ILE A 209 -2.05 -3.09 -1.51
C ILE A 209 -2.43 -4.56 -1.58
N ARG A 210 -2.39 -5.12 -2.79
CA ARG A 210 -2.56 -6.54 -3.03
C ARG A 210 -1.24 -7.11 -3.52
N ILE A 211 -0.80 -8.23 -2.94
CA ILE A 211 0.44 -8.92 -3.30
C ILE A 211 0.14 -10.40 -3.48
N ASP A 212 0.53 -10.95 -4.62
CA ASP A 212 0.50 -12.38 -4.89
C ASP A 212 1.73 -12.76 -5.72
N HIS A 213 2.28 -13.97 -5.49
CA HIS A 213 3.49 -14.46 -6.16
C HIS A 213 4.66 -13.45 -6.12
N CYS A 214 4.86 -12.85 -4.95
CA CYS A 214 5.96 -11.92 -4.71
C CYS A 214 6.95 -12.52 -3.71
N TYR A 215 8.19 -12.65 -4.12
CA TYR A 215 9.25 -13.31 -3.36
C TYR A 215 10.40 -12.35 -3.04
N ASP A 216 11.43 -12.85 -2.37
CA ASP A 216 12.61 -12.08 -1.97
C ASP A 216 12.26 -10.79 -1.24
N ILE A 217 11.31 -10.94 -0.31
CA ILE A 217 10.90 -10.01 0.72
C ILE A 217 10.18 -8.76 0.19
N PRO A 218 8.87 -8.83 -0.08
CA PRO A 218 8.06 -7.62 -0.24
C PRO A 218 7.94 -6.87 1.11
N ARG A 219 8.04 -5.55 1.06
CA ARG A 219 8.01 -4.67 2.25
C ARG A 219 6.93 -3.61 2.11
N ILE A 220 6.07 -3.50 3.12
CA ILE A 220 5.08 -2.43 3.25
C ILE A 220 5.40 -1.66 4.53
N LEU A 221 5.86 -0.42 4.39
CA LEU A 221 6.37 0.38 5.49
C LEU A 221 5.63 1.72 5.58
N HIS A 222 5.27 2.15 6.80
CA HIS A 222 4.73 3.49 7.08
C HIS A 222 3.50 3.84 6.22
N SER A 223 2.60 2.89 6.00
CA SER A 223 1.42 3.08 5.15
C SER A 223 0.21 3.54 5.98
N HIS A 224 -0.59 4.49 5.44
CA HIS A 224 -1.70 5.07 6.17
C HIS A 224 -2.97 5.17 5.32
N VAL A 225 -3.96 4.35 5.63
CA VAL A 225 -5.24 4.28 4.92
C VAL A 225 -6.36 4.85 5.77
N ASN A 226 -6.95 5.98 5.31
CA ASN A 226 -7.94 6.72 6.10
C ASN A 226 -8.89 7.52 5.20
N PRO A 227 -10.23 7.40 5.37
CA PRO A 227 -11.21 8.17 4.58
C PRO A 227 -11.09 9.69 4.78
N ALA A 228 -10.42 10.13 5.85
CA ALA A 228 -10.15 11.55 6.08
C ALA A 228 -9.11 12.14 5.12
N ASN A 229 -8.40 11.33 4.33
CA ASN A 229 -7.45 11.82 3.33
C ASN A 229 -8.10 12.78 2.32
N GLN A 230 -9.39 12.55 1.95
CA GLN A 230 -10.13 13.44 1.05
C GLN A 230 -10.46 14.81 1.65
N ARG A 231 -10.49 14.97 2.98
CA ARG A 231 -11.03 16.18 3.64
C ARG A 231 -10.27 17.46 3.32
N LEU A 232 -8.99 17.39 3.00
CA LEU A 232 -8.23 18.58 2.61
C LEU A 232 -8.54 19.06 1.20
N ILE A 233 -9.00 18.17 0.33
CA ILE A 233 -9.33 18.46 -1.06
C ILE A 233 -10.81 18.72 -1.19
N GLN A 234 -11.65 17.88 -0.57
CA GLN A 234 -13.10 17.91 -0.63
C GLN A 234 -13.70 17.61 0.76
N SER A 235 -15.02 17.53 0.87
CA SER A 235 -15.75 17.31 2.13
C SER A 235 -15.48 15.96 2.82
N GLY A 236 -14.79 15.04 2.17
CA GLY A 236 -14.54 13.68 2.63
C GLY A 236 -15.66 12.70 2.26
N TYR A 237 -15.41 11.41 2.48
CA TYR A 237 -16.38 10.36 2.20
C TYR A 237 -17.52 10.39 3.21
N SER A 238 -18.76 10.22 2.71
CA SER A 238 -19.94 10.05 3.56
C SER A 238 -19.90 8.71 4.31
N ARG A 239 -20.67 8.62 5.38
CA ARG A 239 -20.83 7.36 6.12
C ARG A 239 -21.34 6.23 5.20
N ALA A 240 -22.28 6.52 4.29
CA ALA A 240 -22.81 5.52 3.37
C ALA A 240 -21.74 4.93 2.44
N VAL A 241 -20.80 5.75 1.96
CA VAL A 241 -19.66 5.27 1.15
C VAL A 241 -18.71 4.42 2.01
N ILE A 242 -18.41 4.85 3.24
CA ILE A 242 -17.57 4.06 4.15
C ILE A 242 -18.23 2.70 4.46
N ASP A 243 -19.54 2.68 4.71
CA ASP A 243 -20.28 1.44 4.97
C ASP A 243 -20.26 0.50 3.74
N ALA A 244 -20.30 1.04 2.52
CA ALA A 244 -20.15 0.25 1.30
C ALA A 244 -18.74 -0.36 1.16
N VAL A 245 -17.69 0.37 1.52
CA VAL A 245 -16.33 -0.15 1.59
C VAL A 245 -16.23 -1.30 2.60
N VAL A 246 -16.79 -1.12 3.80
CA VAL A 246 -16.85 -2.19 4.81
C VAL A 246 -17.64 -3.41 4.29
N ALA A 247 -18.75 -3.19 3.57
CA ALA A 247 -19.58 -4.26 3.02
C ALA A 247 -18.90 -5.07 1.90
N SER A 248 -17.81 -4.56 1.31
CA SER A 248 -17.05 -5.28 0.28
C SER A 248 -16.36 -6.56 0.78
N LYS A 249 -16.13 -6.65 2.11
CA LYS A 249 -15.45 -7.77 2.78
C LYS A 249 -14.02 -8.04 2.27
N THR A 250 -13.33 -6.98 1.89
CA THR A 250 -11.95 -7.00 1.42
C THR A 250 -10.98 -6.56 2.52
N TYR A 251 -9.69 -6.69 2.29
CA TYR A 251 -8.65 -6.34 3.26
C TYR A 251 -7.73 -5.27 2.69
N THR A 252 -7.36 -4.31 3.52
CA THR A 252 -6.47 -3.19 3.13
C THR A 252 -5.13 -3.71 2.61
N TYR A 253 -4.56 -4.69 3.30
CA TYR A 253 -3.32 -5.35 2.91
C TYR A 253 -3.60 -6.83 2.67
N ALA A 254 -3.64 -7.26 1.42
CA ALA A 254 -3.90 -8.65 1.03
C ALA A 254 -2.61 -9.29 0.50
N ILE A 255 -2.08 -10.29 1.23
CA ILE A 255 -0.79 -10.92 0.95
C ILE A 255 -1.01 -12.39 0.68
N ASN A 256 -0.63 -12.86 -0.51
CA ASN A 256 -0.73 -14.26 -0.92
C ASN A 256 0.59 -14.73 -1.53
N HIS A 257 0.89 -16.03 -1.47
CA HIS A 257 2.05 -16.70 -2.09
C HIS A 257 3.33 -15.86 -2.05
N THR A 258 3.71 -15.43 -0.83
CA THR A 258 4.92 -14.66 -0.62
C THR A 258 5.83 -15.34 0.37
N ASP A 259 7.13 -15.04 0.28
CA ASP A 259 8.08 -15.41 1.31
C ASP A 259 8.50 -14.19 2.14
N ASN A 260 8.53 -14.38 3.45
CA ASN A 260 9.07 -13.47 4.45
C ASN A 260 8.60 -11.99 4.31
N ALA A 261 7.31 -11.78 3.98
CA ALA A 261 6.74 -10.45 3.82
C ALA A 261 6.88 -9.61 5.11
N VAL A 262 7.21 -8.33 4.97
CA VAL A 262 7.34 -7.41 6.11
C VAL A 262 6.30 -6.30 5.98
N LEU A 263 5.41 -6.21 6.98
CA LEU A 263 4.47 -5.09 7.16
C LEU A 263 4.85 -4.39 8.47
N MET A 264 5.23 -3.13 8.40
CA MET A 264 5.68 -2.37 9.57
C MET A 264 5.11 -0.96 9.56
N ASP A 265 4.59 -0.53 10.72
CA ASP A 265 3.97 0.79 10.92
C ASP A 265 2.87 1.06 9.90
N VAL A 266 1.93 0.11 9.80
CA VAL A 266 0.79 0.17 8.88
C VAL A 266 -0.48 0.51 9.63
N PHE A 267 -1.22 1.46 9.08
CA PHE A 267 -2.48 1.95 9.66
C PHE A 267 -3.63 1.78 8.68
N THR A 268 -4.80 1.40 9.20
CA THR A 268 -6.05 1.48 8.43
C THR A 268 -7.22 1.89 9.33
N PHE A 269 -8.18 2.61 8.76
CA PHE A 269 -9.38 3.07 9.45
C PHE A 269 -10.63 2.89 8.59
N GLY A 270 -11.69 2.31 9.19
CA GLY A 270 -13.03 2.30 8.59
C GLY A 270 -13.14 1.42 7.34
N VAL A 271 -12.55 0.24 7.35
CA VAL A 271 -12.59 -0.79 6.30
C VAL A 271 -13.09 -2.11 6.88
N TYR A 272 -13.33 -3.12 6.04
CA TYR A 272 -13.69 -4.46 6.52
C TYR A 272 -12.53 -5.13 7.23
N GLY A 273 -11.36 -5.24 6.58
CA GLY A 273 -10.23 -5.96 7.12
C GLY A 273 -8.92 -5.17 7.09
N GLY A 274 -8.10 -5.33 8.13
CA GLY A 274 -6.76 -4.75 8.18
C GLY A 274 -5.81 -5.54 7.28
N ALA A 275 -5.40 -6.73 7.68
CA ALA A 275 -4.48 -7.58 6.92
C ALA A 275 -5.07 -8.97 6.65
N TYR A 276 -4.96 -9.43 5.41
CA TYR A 276 -5.17 -10.81 4.99
C TYR A 276 -3.83 -11.46 4.70
N LEU A 277 -3.49 -12.47 5.48
CA LEU A 277 -2.26 -13.23 5.40
C LEU A 277 -2.62 -14.60 4.83
N GLY A 278 -2.66 -14.66 3.50
CA GLY A 278 -3.27 -15.74 2.74
C GLY A 278 -2.44 -17.03 2.68
N PRO A 279 -2.80 -17.95 1.78
CA PRO A 279 -2.12 -19.22 1.68
C PRO A 279 -0.67 -19.05 1.24
N GLN A 280 0.19 -19.98 1.68
CA GLN A 280 1.61 -20.05 1.32
C GLN A 280 2.40 -18.76 1.62
N THR A 281 2.02 -18.06 2.69
CA THR A 281 2.71 -16.85 3.15
C THR A 281 3.34 -17.07 4.52
N TYR A 282 4.41 -16.32 4.79
CA TYR A 282 4.99 -16.15 6.11
C TYR A 282 5.69 -14.79 6.18
N GLY A 283 5.92 -14.29 7.39
CA GLY A 283 6.55 -12.99 7.53
C GLY A 283 6.29 -12.32 8.87
N GLN A 284 6.32 -11.01 8.87
CA GLN A 284 6.23 -10.17 10.03
C GLN A 284 5.20 -9.06 9.83
N LEU A 285 4.33 -8.85 10.83
CA LEU A 285 3.45 -7.69 10.95
C LEU A 285 3.74 -7.04 12.30
N THR A 286 4.29 -5.83 12.29
CA THR A 286 4.72 -5.16 13.51
C THR A 286 4.38 -3.67 13.52
N SER A 287 4.20 -3.10 14.73
CA SER A 287 3.90 -1.68 14.92
C SER A 287 2.67 -1.22 14.13
N PHE A 288 1.64 -2.01 14.11
CA PHE A 288 0.43 -1.73 13.31
C PHE A 288 -0.72 -1.17 14.16
N ASN A 289 -1.62 -0.43 13.49
CA ASN A 289 -2.87 0.00 14.09
C ASN A 289 -4.02 -0.19 13.08
N PHE A 290 -4.96 -1.08 13.40
CA PHE A 290 -6.16 -1.32 12.61
C PHE A 290 -7.38 -0.82 13.37
N ASP A 291 -7.84 0.36 12.98
CA ASP A 291 -8.89 1.10 13.68
C ASP A 291 -10.23 0.96 12.96
N CYS A 292 -11.26 0.61 13.71
CA CYS A 292 -12.63 0.46 13.22
C CYS A 292 -12.75 -0.53 12.04
N VAL A 293 -12.24 -1.74 12.24
CA VAL A 293 -12.30 -2.84 11.28
C VAL A 293 -13.27 -3.93 11.74
N THR A 294 -13.80 -4.75 10.83
CA THR A 294 -14.57 -5.96 11.19
C THR A 294 -13.64 -7.09 11.60
N ILE A 295 -12.56 -7.28 10.84
CA ILE A 295 -11.50 -8.25 11.15
C ILE A 295 -10.16 -7.49 11.12
N GLY A 296 -9.42 -7.55 12.22
CA GLY A 296 -8.10 -6.94 12.27
C GLY A 296 -7.12 -7.70 11.38
N VAL A 297 -6.83 -8.94 11.72
CA VAL A 297 -5.94 -9.82 10.97
C VAL A 297 -6.64 -11.14 10.68
N HIS A 298 -6.69 -11.52 9.42
CA HIS A 298 -7.14 -12.84 8.99
C HIS A 298 -5.93 -13.61 8.43
N LYS A 299 -5.51 -14.64 9.15
CA LYS A 299 -4.43 -15.52 8.70
C LYS A 299 -5.01 -16.83 8.19
N LEU A 300 -4.82 -17.11 6.92
CA LEU A 300 -5.16 -18.36 6.26
C LEU A 300 -3.88 -19.05 5.80
N GLY A 301 -3.30 -19.86 6.64
CA GLY A 301 -2.13 -20.66 6.25
C GLY A 301 -2.52 -21.87 5.43
N ALA A 302 -1.72 -22.21 4.46
CA ALA A 302 -1.77 -23.51 3.79
C ALA A 302 -0.36 -23.90 3.33
N GLY A 303 -0.05 -25.18 3.46
CA GLY A 303 0.91 -25.85 2.61
C GLY A 303 2.31 -26.10 3.11
N THR A 304 2.81 -25.66 4.24
CA THR A 304 4.03 -26.21 4.85
C THR A 304 4.12 -25.91 6.33
N THR A 305 4.50 -26.91 7.12
CA THR A 305 4.55 -26.88 8.58
C THR A 305 5.54 -25.88 9.18
N ASN A 306 6.42 -25.30 8.39
CA ASN A 306 7.50 -24.43 8.89
C ASN A 306 7.29 -22.93 8.61
N ARG A 307 6.14 -22.53 8.08
CA ARG A 307 5.85 -21.12 7.81
C ARG A 307 5.18 -20.46 8.99
N ASN A 308 5.78 -19.37 9.47
CA ASN A 308 5.36 -18.64 10.66
C ASN A 308 5.01 -17.19 10.32
N TRP A 309 3.91 -16.70 10.88
CA TRP A 309 3.65 -15.26 10.99
C TRP A 309 3.99 -14.78 12.39
N GLN A 310 4.84 -13.76 12.46
CA GLN A 310 5.16 -13.04 13.67
C GLN A 310 4.37 -11.73 13.67
N ILE A 311 3.44 -11.59 14.61
CA ILE A 311 2.57 -10.43 14.73
C ILE A 311 2.86 -9.77 16.08
N ALA A 312 3.31 -8.51 16.08
CA ALA A 312 3.79 -7.89 17.31
C ALA A 312 3.52 -6.40 17.40
N GLN A 313 3.39 -5.90 18.63
CA GLN A 313 3.38 -4.46 18.93
C GLN A 313 2.30 -3.70 18.16
N GLY A 314 1.09 -4.20 18.21
CA GLY A 314 -0.03 -3.61 17.46
C GLY A 314 -1.22 -3.27 18.31
N SER A 315 -2.13 -2.51 17.74
CA SER A 315 -3.44 -2.24 18.30
C SER A 315 -4.55 -2.50 17.28
N ILE A 316 -5.67 -3.04 17.76
CA ILE A 316 -6.85 -3.32 16.95
C ILE A 316 -8.11 -2.80 17.64
N ILE A 317 -8.86 -1.96 16.95
CA ILE A 317 -10.25 -1.65 17.29
C ILE A 317 -11.14 -2.42 16.32
N ALA A 318 -11.58 -3.60 16.72
CA ALA A 318 -12.51 -4.39 15.94
C ALA A 318 -13.93 -3.88 16.20
N ASN A 319 -14.45 -3.12 15.26
CA ASN A 319 -15.78 -2.53 15.32
C ASN A 319 -16.24 -2.09 13.94
N THR A 320 -17.39 -2.52 13.51
CA THR A 320 -18.05 -1.96 12.33
C THR A 320 -19.55 -2.20 12.40
N GLY A 321 -20.30 -1.85 11.36
CA GLY A 321 -21.72 -2.18 11.22
C GLY A 321 -22.03 -3.68 11.02
N ALA A 322 -21.04 -4.58 11.07
CA ALA A 322 -21.24 -6.01 10.97
C ALA A 322 -21.96 -6.58 12.19
N ALA A 323 -22.56 -7.76 12.04
CA ALA A 323 -23.10 -8.50 13.17
C ALA A 323 -21.96 -8.86 14.13
N LEU A 324 -22.19 -8.68 15.45
CA LEU A 324 -21.13 -8.87 16.45
C LEU A 324 -20.43 -10.24 16.35
N LYS A 325 -21.18 -11.29 16.01
CA LYS A 325 -20.64 -12.66 15.81
C LYS A 325 -19.56 -12.77 14.73
N ASP A 326 -19.46 -11.78 13.84
CA ASP A 326 -18.52 -11.76 12.72
C ASP A 326 -17.37 -10.76 12.96
N VAL A 327 -17.30 -10.13 14.14
CA VAL A 327 -16.31 -9.10 14.48
C VAL A 327 -15.23 -9.67 15.37
N HIS A 328 -14.01 -9.77 14.84
CA HIS A 328 -12.87 -10.37 15.52
C HIS A 328 -11.57 -9.56 15.31
N PRO A 329 -10.78 -9.25 16.34
CA PRO A 329 -9.42 -8.77 16.16
C PRO A 329 -8.57 -9.74 15.33
N PHE A 330 -8.68 -11.03 15.61
CA PHE A 330 -7.96 -12.07 14.90
C PHE A 330 -8.90 -13.19 14.42
N VAL A 331 -8.72 -13.60 13.18
CA VAL A 331 -9.23 -14.87 12.65
C VAL A 331 -8.03 -15.69 12.19
N ILE A 332 -7.77 -16.80 12.86
CA ILE A 332 -6.63 -17.68 12.55
C ILE A 332 -7.15 -19.02 12.08
N GLU A 333 -6.79 -19.38 10.86
CA GLU A 333 -7.16 -20.65 10.26
C GLU A 333 -6.05 -21.21 9.37
N GLY A 334 -6.24 -22.43 8.87
CA GLY A 334 -5.25 -23.09 8.05
C GLY A 334 -4.26 -23.90 8.87
N GLU A 335 -3.01 -23.91 8.49
CA GLU A 335 -1.94 -24.67 9.14
C GLU A 335 -0.70 -23.80 9.40
N GLY A 336 0.32 -24.35 10.06
CA GLY A 336 1.55 -23.67 10.42
C GLY A 336 1.52 -23.02 11.79
N HIS A 337 2.45 -22.12 12.06
CA HIS A 337 2.59 -21.42 13.32
C HIS A 337 2.21 -19.94 13.19
N THR A 338 1.64 -19.37 14.26
CA THR A 338 1.39 -17.94 14.38
C THR A 338 1.78 -17.49 15.77
N SER A 339 2.70 -16.57 15.89
CA SER A 339 3.02 -15.91 17.15
C SER A 339 2.41 -14.51 17.19
N VAL A 340 1.75 -14.17 18.30
CA VAL A 340 1.18 -12.84 18.54
C VAL A 340 1.71 -12.33 19.86
N SER A 341 2.39 -11.18 19.87
CA SER A 341 3.02 -10.64 21.07
C SER A 341 2.76 -9.14 21.25
N ASN A 342 2.45 -8.74 22.48
CA ASN A 342 2.25 -7.35 22.86
C ASN A 342 1.24 -6.62 21.94
N VAL A 343 0.13 -7.27 21.65
CA VAL A 343 -0.98 -6.70 20.88
C VAL A 343 -2.14 -6.39 21.82
N GLU A 344 -2.71 -5.21 21.66
CA GLU A 344 -3.89 -4.78 22.39
C GLU A 344 -5.10 -4.70 21.47
N ALA A 345 -6.19 -5.37 21.85
CA ALA A 345 -7.51 -5.04 21.34
C ALA A 345 -8.18 -4.09 22.33
N PHE A 346 -8.52 -2.90 21.88
CA PHE A 346 -9.16 -1.88 22.72
C PHE A 346 -10.36 -1.27 22.03
N SER A 347 -11.19 -0.57 22.77
CA SER A 347 -12.21 0.31 22.22
C SER A 347 -12.15 1.64 22.93
N GLY A 348 -12.53 2.67 22.24
CA GLY A 348 -12.78 3.97 22.81
C GLY A 348 -14.03 4.58 22.16
N PRO A 349 -14.63 5.63 22.76
CA PRO A 349 -15.67 6.37 22.09
C PRO A 349 -15.06 6.97 20.82
N ASN A 350 -15.47 6.48 19.67
CA ASN A 350 -15.14 7.13 18.41
C ASN A 350 -16.28 8.08 18.05
N ALA A 351 -16.07 9.39 18.16
CA ALA A 351 -17.05 10.39 17.84
C ALA A 351 -17.50 10.38 16.36
N ALA A 352 -16.70 9.79 15.48
CA ALA A 352 -17.04 9.61 14.07
C ALA A 352 -17.91 8.36 13.83
N LEU A 353 -17.88 7.40 14.75
CA LEU A 353 -18.63 6.16 14.68
C LEU A 353 -19.41 6.05 16.00
N THR A 354 -20.68 6.25 16.00
CA THR A 354 -21.58 6.28 17.18
C THR A 354 -21.64 4.98 17.99
N THR A 355 -20.68 4.05 17.78
CA THR A 355 -20.62 2.74 18.41
C THR A 355 -19.26 2.51 19.05
N PHE A 356 -19.26 1.93 20.26
CA PHE A 356 -18.04 1.44 20.91
C PHE A 356 -17.53 0.20 20.16
N GLY A 357 -16.22 0.09 19.99
CA GLY A 357 -15.58 -1.09 19.44
C GLY A 357 -15.82 -2.30 20.34
N ARG A 358 -16.66 -3.21 19.86
CA ARG A 358 -16.86 -4.52 20.49
C ARG A 358 -16.58 -5.60 19.47
N SER A 359 -15.92 -6.66 19.91
CA SER A 359 -15.75 -7.89 19.16
C SER A 359 -16.46 -9.06 19.84
N MET A 360 -16.67 -10.13 19.12
CA MET A 360 -17.18 -11.37 19.72
C MET A 360 -16.18 -11.93 20.73
N ASP A 361 -14.94 -12.05 20.31
CA ASP A 361 -13.79 -12.52 21.09
C ASP A 361 -12.56 -11.67 20.72
N PHE A 362 -11.40 -12.00 21.27
CA PHE A 362 -10.11 -11.47 20.83
C PHE A 362 -9.59 -12.27 19.63
N MET A 363 -9.82 -13.57 19.61
CA MET A 363 -9.33 -14.45 18.55
C MET A 363 -10.31 -15.59 18.28
N LEU A 364 -10.69 -15.73 17.01
CA LEU A 364 -11.40 -16.88 16.49
C LEU A 364 -10.41 -17.85 15.83
N VAL A 365 -10.31 -19.08 16.36
CA VAL A 365 -9.47 -20.17 15.84
C VAL A 365 -10.35 -21.20 15.15
N LYS A 366 -10.26 -21.30 13.82
CA LYS A 366 -11.10 -22.19 13.02
C LYS A 366 -10.30 -23.01 12.01
N GLY A 367 -10.98 -23.84 11.23
CA GLY A 367 -10.37 -24.74 10.25
C GLY A 367 -10.24 -26.17 10.74
N THR A 368 -9.69 -27.04 9.90
CA THR A 368 -9.62 -28.49 10.11
C THR A 368 -8.21 -29.07 10.06
N ARG A 369 -7.20 -28.22 9.93
CA ARG A 369 -5.79 -28.61 9.87
C ARG A 369 -5.08 -28.28 11.18
N ARG A 370 -3.98 -28.97 11.46
CA ARG A 370 -3.16 -28.70 12.63
C ARG A 370 -2.50 -27.34 12.51
N LEU A 371 -2.74 -26.48 13.49
CA LEU A 371 -2.10 -25.18 13.61
C LEU A 371 -1.58 -24.96 15.02
N THR A 372 -0.57 -24.13 15.16
CA THR A 372 0.01 -23.76 16.45
C THR A 372 -0.06 -22.23 16.61
N ILE A 373 -0.52 -21.78 17.77
CA ILE A 373 -0.62 -20.37 18.12
C ILE A 373 0.12 -20.12 19.44
N SER A 374 0.99 -19.15 19.45
CA SER A 374 1.63 -18.65 20.68
C SER A 374 1.21 -17.19 20.92
N LEU A 375 0.65 -16.90 22.07
CA LEU A 375 0.25 -15.56 22.50
C LEU A 375 1.12 -15.14 23.68
N SER A 376 1.65 -13.93 23.71
CA SER A 376 2.41 -13.41 24.84
C SER A 376 2.20 -11.91 25.06
N GLY A 377 1.94 -11.52 26.29
CA GLY A 377 1.81 -10.13 26.68
C GLY A 377 0.64 -9.37 26.01
N CYS A 378 -0.36 -10.07 25.49
CA CYS A 378 -1.51 -9.46 24.81
C CYS A 378 -2.53 -8.93 25.83
N ARG A 379 -3.13 -7.79 25.52
CA ARG A 379 -4.21 -7.18 26.29
C ARG A 379 -5.52 -7.30 25.55
N MET A 380 -6.37 -8.20 26.02
CA MET A 380 -7.59 -8.64 25.33
C MET A 380 -8.79 -7.93 25.96
N ARG A 381 -9.19 -6.76 25.41
CA ARG A 381 -10.30 -5.97 25.97
C ARG A 381 -11.48 -5.93 24.99
N ASN A 382 -12.66 -5.61 25.56
CA ASN A 382 -13.91 -5.29 24.82
C ASN A 382 -14.52 -6.43 23.98
N TYR A 383 -14.18 -7.65 24.27
CA TYR A 383 -14.90 -8.79 23.71
C TYR A 383 -16.12 -9.14 24.60
N VAL A 384 -17.16 -9.76 24.01
CA VAL A 384 -18.41 -10.10 24.70
C VAL A 384 -18.49 -11.56 25.14
N ALA A 385 -17.82 -12.48 24.44
CA ALA A 385 -17.77 -13.90 24.83
C ALA A 385 -17.27 -14.07 26.28
N GLU A 386 -17.52 -15.18 26.87
CA GLU A 386 -17.00 -15.50 28.20
C GLU A 386 -15.48 -15.60 28.17
N GLU A 387 -14.94 -16.32 27.18
CA GLU A 387 -13.53 -16.53 26.97
C GLU A 387 -12.97 -15.62 25.85
N PRO A 388 -11.71 -15.15 25.94
CA PRO A 388 -11.12 -14.30 24.93
C PRO A 388 -10.80 -15.02 23.61
N ILE A 389 -10.70 -16.35 23.62
CA ILE A 389 -10.33 -17.16 22.46
C ILE A 389 -11.45 -18.17 22.17
N THR A 390 -12.10 -18.03 21.03
CA THR A 390 -13.08 -18.99 20.53
C THR A 390 -12.38 -20.07 19.70
N ILE A 391 -12.38 -21.32 20.17
CA ILE A 391 -11.66 -22.42 19.54
C ILE A 391 -12.65 -23.38 18.88
N LEU A 392 -12.77 -23.33 17.57
CA LEU A 392 -13.55 -24.25 16.75
C LEU A 392 -12.69 -25.37 16.13
N ASN A 393 -11.39 -25.14 16.00
CA ASN A 393 -10.44 -26.11 15.46
C ASN A 393 -9.97 -27.10 16.53
N LYS A 394 -10.40 -28.35 16.41
CA LYS A 394 -10.06 -29.44 17.36
C LYS A 394 -8.58 -29.88 17.31
N LEU A 395 -7.85 -29.50 16.26
CA LEU A 395 -6.44 -29.84 16.05
C LEU A 395 -5.51 -28.68 16.41
N ALA A 396 -6.05 -27.57 16.92
CA ALA A 396 -5.24 -26.43 17.32
C ALA A 396 -4.42 -26.72 18.57
N VAL A 397 -3.17 -26.28 18.55
CA VAL A 397 -2.28 -26.16 19.72
C VAL A 397 -2.17 -24.69 20.05
N ILE A 398 -2.60 -24.29 21.26
CA ILE A 398 -2.60 -22.88 21.66
C ILE A 398 -1.88 -22.74 22.99
N GLN A 399 -0.94 -21.82 23.04
CA GLN A 399 -0.28 -21.40 24.26
C GLN A 399 -0.40 -19.90 24.44
N ALA A 400 -1.02 -19.47 25.54
CA ALA A 400 -1.08 -18.06 25.91
C ALA A 400 -0.40 -17.87 27.28
N VAL A 401 0.48 -16.88 27.36
CA VAL A 401 1.23 -16.58 28.59
C VAL A 401 1.29 -15.08 28.83
N ALA A 402 1.23 -14.65 30.08
CA ALA A 402 1.34 -13.25 30.49
C ALA A 402 0.34 -12.32 29.74
N CYS A 403 -0.79 -12.83 29.31
CA CYS A 403 -1.88 -12.04 28.72
C CYS A 403 -2.81 -11.48 29.81
N ILE A 404 -3.61 -10.50 29.45
CA ILE A 404 -4.59 -9.85 30.35
C ILE A 404 -5.98 -9.91 29.66
N ASP A 405 -6.99 -10.39 30.38
CA ASP A 405 -8.37 -10.51 29.92
C ASP A 405 -9.18 -9.18 30.03
N LYS A 406 -10.45 -9.18 29.60
CA LYS A 406 -11.36 -8.03 29.67
C LYS A 406 -11.66 -7.54 31.10
N HIS A 407 -11.35 -8.33 32.11
CA HIS A 407 -11.53 -7.99 33.53
C HIS A 407 -10.20 -7.57 34.20
N GLU A 408 -9.18 -7.27 33.41
CA GLU A 408 -7.83 -6.90 33.85
C GLU A 408 -7.16 -8.03 34.69
N ARG A 409 -7.52 -9.28 34.43
CA ARG A 409 -6.96 -10.44 35.15
C ARG A 409 -5.91 -11.14 34.28
N PRO A 410 -4.88 -11.72 34.89
CA PRO A 410 -3.94 -12.60 34.17
C PRO A 410 -4.67 -13.73 33.43
N PHE A 411 -4.37 -13.88 32.15
CA PHE A 411 -4.91 -14.96 31.32
C PHE A 411 -3.77 -15.83 30.78
N ASN A 412 -3.81 -17.11 31.13
CA ASN A 412 -2.90 -18.13 30.64
C ASN A 412 -3.72 -19.31 30.13
N LEU A 413 -3.35 -19.86 28.99
CA LEU A 413 -4.05 -20.96 28.36
C LEU A 413 -3.06 -21.95 27.74
N SER A 414 -3.30 -23.25 27.90
CA SER A 414 -2.57 -24.29 27.20
C SER A 414 -3.58 -25.29 26.64
N VAL A 415 -3.71 -25.38 25.32
CA VAL A 415 -4.58 -26.32 24.64
C VAL A 415 -3.72 -27.21 23.75
N ALA A 416 -3.87 -28.51 23.92
CA ALA A 416 -3.29 -29.52 23.04
C ALA A 416 -4.42 -30.25 22.29
N PRO A 417 -4.14 -30.81 21.09
CA PRO A 417 -5.12 -31.61 20.37
C PRO A 417 -5.59 -32.77 21.25
N ARG A 418 -6.88 -33.05 21.25
CA ARG A 418 -7.37 -34.33 21.78
C ARG A 418 -6.95 -35.42 20.78
N GLU A 419 -5.98 -36.25 21.14
CA GLU A 419 -5.66 -37.41 20.34
C GLU A 419 -6.93 -38.27 20.20
N PRO A 420 -7.32 -38.69 18.98
CA PRO A 420 -8.44 -39.60 18.84
C PRO A 420 -8.04 -40.92 19.44
N GLY A 421 -8.59 -41.21 20.62
CA GLY A 421 -8.56 -42.56 21.23
C GLY A 421 -7.22 -42.99 21.83
N ARG A 422 -6.82 -42.48 22.98
CA ARG A 422 -6.18 -43.22 24.05
C ARG A 422 -7.18 -43.50 25.15
#